data_02f5491c595298148a8e74df6153f665
#
_entry.id   02f5491c595298148a8e74df6153f665
#
_cell.length_a   1.000
_cell.length_b   1.000
_cell.length_c   1.000
_cell.angle_alpha   90.00
_cell.angle_beta   90.00
_cell.angle_gamma   90.00
#
_symmetry.space_group_name_H-M   'P 1'
#
loop_
_entity.id
_entity.type
_entity.pdbx_description
1 polymer ?
#
loop_
_entity_poly.entity_id
_entity_poly.type
_entity_poly.pdbx_seq_one_letter_code
_entity_poly.pdbx_strand_id
1 'polypeptide(L)'
;MDVTKALMLTTAGDEAALNEVAELIAAAVSRQEALGLAGPLSAAEYREHLAGLTRQAAAGDAGLGVVLDSHGSVLGTAQWTRSGYRTRRVLAEMDRVCVAPPARGLGVGRMLVDLITGDAADHGIELLGLEVRGNNHGAIALYEACGFHRTGLIPNAVAVETDRYDVVLMHRELGRPADARLNGSKPFGAGSSALRRM
;
A
#
# COMPACT_ATOMS: atom_id res chain seq x y z
N MET A 1 4.17 -24.52 -7.09
CA MET A 1 3.73 -23.66 -5.96
C MET A 1 2.34 -23.18 -6.32
N ASP A 2 1.34 -23.66 -5.59
CA ASP A 2 -0.05 -23.32 -5.87
C ASP A 2 -0.47 -22.16 -4.96
N VAL A 3 -0.86 -21.03 -5.57
CA VAL A 3 -1.43 -19.89 -4.87
C VAL A 3 -2.87 -20.24 -4.48
N THR A 4 -3.18 -20.24 -3.18
CA THR A 4 -4.44 -20.82 -2.73
C THR A 4 -5.39 -19.81 -2.07
N LYS A 5 -4.88 -18.82 -1.34
CA LYS A 5 -5.75 -17.95 -0.54
C LYS A 5 -5.16 -16.55 -0.34
N ALA A 6 -5.99 -15.54 -0.57
CA ALA A 6 -5.73 -14.17 -0.13
C ALA A 6 -6.64 -13.85 1.05
N LEU A 7 -6.10 -13.28 2.14
CA LEU A 7 -6.89 -12.91 3.32
C LEU A 7 -6.29 -11.73 4.06
N MET A 8 -7.14 -10.98 4.78
CA MET A 8 -6.71 -9.98 5.73
C MET A 8 -6.35 -10.66 7.05
N LEU A 9 -5.19 -10.28 7.62
CA LEU A 9 -4.80 -10.75 8.94
C LEU A 9 -5.47 -9.90 10.02
N THR A 10 -6.10 -10.59 10.97
CA THR A 10 -6.68 -10.00 12.17
C THR A 10 -5.84 -10.38 13.40
N THR A 11 -5.91 -9.62 14.47
CA THR A 11 -4.96 -9.64 15.58
C THR A 11 -4.90 -10.92 16.44
N ALA A 12 -5.91 -11.77 16.38
CA ALA A 12 -6.05 -12.89 17.31
C ALA A 12 -6.02 -14.23 16.57
N GLY A 13 -4.86 -14.79 16.33
CA GLY A 13 -4.70 -16.14 15.76
C GLY A 13 -3.70 -16.27 14.62
N ASP A 14 -3.17 -15.15 14.13
CA ASP A 14 -2.34 -15.12 12.92
C ASP A 14 -0.82 -15.01 13.23
N GLU A 15 -0.38 -15.36 14.45
CA GLU A 15 1.01 -15.20 14.89
C GLU A 15 2.04 -15.85 13.95
N ALA A 16 1.73 -17.03 13.43
CA ALA A 16 2.61 -17.72 12.48
C ALA A 16 2.76 -16.90 11.18
N ALA A 17 1.65 -16.44 10.60
CA ALA A 17 1.66 -15.62 9.41
C ALA A 17 2.34 -14.26 9.63
N LEU A 18 2.15 -13.64 10.80
CA LEU A 18 2.83 -12.38 11.16
C LEU A 18 4.35 -12.56 11.27
N ASN A 19 4.82 -13.71 11.77
CA ASN A 19 6.25 -14.04 11.80
C ASN A 19 6.80 -14.21 10.38
N GLU A 20 6.11 -14.96 9.52
CA GLU A 20 6.51 -15.15 8.12
C GLU A 20 6.50 -13.81 7.34
N VAL A 21 5.53 -12.93 7.59
CA VAL A 21 5.53 -11.56 7.02
C VAL A 21 6.77 -10.80 7.44
N ALA A 22 7.13 -10.85 8.73
CA ALA A 22 8.32 -10.16 9.23
C ALA A 22 9.61 -10.69 8.60
N GLU A 23 9.73 -12.01 8.46
CA GLU A 23 10.87 -12.64 7.79
C GLU A 23 10.94 -12.27 6.30
N LEU A 24 9.80 -12.28 5.60
CA LEU A 24 9.70 -11.90 4.19
C LEU A 24 10.19 -10.46 3.97
N ILE A 25 9.72 -9.52 4.79
CA ILE A 25 10.11 -8.10 4.69
C ILE A 25 11.59 -7.92 5.06
N ALA A 26 12.08 -8.52 6.14
CA ALA A 26 13.49 -8.43 6.52
C ALA A 26 14.41 -8.98 5.42
N ALA A 27 14.04 -10.10 4.81
CA ALA A 27 14.78 -10.67 3.68
C ALA A 27 14.73 -9.77 2.44
N ALA A 28 13.61 -9.10 2.16
CA ALA A 28 13.49 -8.16 1.05
C ALA A 28 14.34 -6.90 1.27
N VAL A 29 14.37 -6.36 2.48
CA VAL A 29 15.24 -5.24 2.88
C VAL A 29 16.71 -5.62 2.71
N SER A 30 17.11 -6.82 3.12
CA SER A 30 18.49 -7.33 2.95
C SER A 30 18.89 -7.44 1.47
N ARG A 31 17.94 -7.61 0.56
CA ARG A 31 18.14 -7.58 -0.90
C ARG A 31 18.03 -6.19 -1.51
N GLN A 32 17.90 -5.14 -0.69
CA GLN A 32 17.73 -3.73 -1.11
C GLN A 32 16.50 -3.51 -2.02
N GLU A 33 15.43 -4.30 -1.82
CA GLU A 33 14.20 -4.12 -2.56
C GLU A 33 13.51 -2.79 -2.21
N ALA A 34 12.76 -2.22 -3.16
CA ALA A 34 12.16 -0.89 -3.04
C ALA A 34 10.89 -0.91 -2.16
N LEU A 35 11.04 -1.15 -0.86
CA LEU A 35 9.93 -1.18 0.12
C LEU A 35 9.82 0.09 0.97
N GLY A 36 10.62 1.14 0.67
CA GLY A 36 10.67 2.36 1.49
C GLY A 36 11.30 2.14 2.87
N LEU A 37 12.03 1.04 3.05
CA LEU A 37 12.80 0.71 4.24
C LEU A 37 14.29 0.77 3.90
N ALA A 38 15.11 1.25 4.83
CA ALA A 38 16.56 1.37 4.65
C ALA A 38 17.30 0.76 5.84
N GLY A 39 18.53 0.32 5.57
CA GLY A 39 19.42 -0.26 6.58
C GLY A 39 19.09 -1.70 6.94
N PRO A 40 19.88 -2.32 7.81
CA PRO A 40 19.59 -3.64 8.32
C PRO A 40 18.29 -3.59 9.13
N LEU A 41 17.37 -4.51 8.83
CA LEU A 41 16.10 -4.68 9.53
C LEU A 41 15.98 -6.15 9.91
N SER A 42 15.87 -6.44 11.19
CA SER A 42 15.57 -7.78 11.65
C SER A 42 14.06 -8.09 11.61
N ALA A 43 13.71 -9.37 11.51
CA ALA A 43 12.31 -9.80 11.62
C ALA A 43 11.70 -9.38 12.97
N ALA A 44 12.47 -9.39 14.06
CA ALA A 44 11.99 -8.97 15.39
C ALA A 44 11.59 -7.48 15.41
N GLU A 45 12.40 -6.58 14.84
CA GLU A 45 12.08 -5.15 14.73
C GLU A 45 10.83 -4.91 13.87
N TYR A 46 10.70 -5.66 12.77
CA TYR A 46 9.50 -5.54 11.94
C TYR A 46 8.24 -6.09 12.64
N ARG A 47 8.40 -7.09 13.51
CA ARG A 47 7.29 -7.59 14.36
C ARG A 47 6.73 -6.50 15.28
N GLU A 48 7.54 -5.62 15.82
CA GLU A 48 7.07 -4.47 16.61
C GLU A 48 6.23 -3.51 15.75
N HIS A 49 6.66 -3.25 14.51
CA HIS A 49 5.87 -2.48 13.55
C HIS A 49 4.51 -3.15 13.29
N LEU A 50 4.49 -4.47 13.02
CA LEU A 50 3.26 -5.23 12.80
C LEU A 50 2.32 -5.18 14.02
N ALA A 51 2.84 -5.22 15.24
CA ALA A 51 2.02 -5.06 16.45
C ALA A 51 1.37 -3.67 16.56
N GLY A 52 2.00 -2.63 16.03
CA GLY A 52 1.39 -1.30 15.87
C GLY A 52 0.29 -1.29 14.82
N LEU A 53 0.58 -1.87 13.67
CA LEU A 53 -0.35 -1.95 12.54
C LEU A 53 -1.62 -2.74 12.89
N THR A 54 -1.49 -3.88 13.58
CA THR A 54 -2.64 -4.69 13.99
C THR A 54 -3.54 -3.98 14.99
N ARG A 55 -2.98 -3.14 15.88
CA ARG A 55 -3.81 -2.28 16.75
C ARG A 55 -4.60 -1.23 15.95
N GLN A 56 -4.00 -0.65 14.91
CA GLN A 56 -4.71 0.28 14.01
C GLN A 56 -5.76 -0.44 13.18
N ALA A 57 -5.49 -1.66 12.73
CA ALA A 57 -6.45 -2.49 12.02
C ALA A 57 -7.69 -2.82 12.89
N ALA A 58 -7.49 -3.12 14.17
CA ALA A 58 -8.59 -3.33 15.11
C ALA A 58 -9.47 -2.07 15.31
N ALA A 59 -8.91 -0.87 15.05
CA ALA A 59 -9.65 0.39 15.07
C ALA A 59 -10.25 0.77 13.70
N GLY A 60 -10.06 -0.04 12.65
CA GLY A 60 -10.50 0.22 11.29
C GLY A 60 -9.67 1.29 10.56
N ASP A 61 -8.44 1.54 11.02
CA ASP A 61 -7.55 2.57 10.50
C ASP A 61 -6.34 2.01 9.74
N ALA A 62 -6.29 0.70 9.59
CA ALA A 62 -5.26 0.01 8.79
C ALA A 62 -5.76 -1.38 8.37
N GLY A 63 -5.05 -2.02 7.45
CA GLY A 63 -5.24 -3.41 7.11
C GLY A 63 -3.93 -4.07 6.67
N LEU A 64 -3.77 -5.35 6.97
CA LEU A 64 -2.64 -6.17 6.58
C LEU A 64 -3.15 -7.40 5.84
N GLY A 65 -2.82 -7.50 4.56
CA GLY A 65 -3.19 -8.60 3.69
C GLY A 65 -2.03 -9.54 3.41
N VAL A 66 -2.33 -10.83 3.27
CA VAL A 66 -1.38 -11.85 2.83
C VAL A 66 -1.97 -12.73 1.75
N VAL A 67 -1.10 -13.30 0.93
CA VAL A 67 -1.43 -14.40 0.02
C VAL A 67 -0.64 -15.62 0.47
N LEU A 68 -1.33 -16.74 0.63
CA LEU A 68 -0.79 -18.01 1.11
C LEU A 68 -0.76 -19.07 0.01
N ASP A 69 0.16 -20.01 0.13
CA ASP A 69 0.16 -21.24 -0.65
C ASP A 69 -0.76 -22.33 -0.03
N SER A 70 -0.77 -23.52 -0.65
CA SER A 70 -1.55 -24.67 -0.19
C SER A 70 -1.11 -25.24 1.16
N HIS A 71 0.08 -24.88 1.65
CA HIS A 71 0.62 -25.30 2.94
C HIS A 71 0.43 -24.23 4.03
N GLY A 72 -0.14 -23.06 3.66
CA GLY A 72 -0.34 -21.94 4.55
C GLY A 72 0.87 -21.01 4.68
N SER A 73 1.92 -21.18 3.86
CA SER A 73 3.10 -20.30 3.87
C SER A 73 2.84 -18.99 3.15
N VAL A 74 3.40 -17.89 3.64
CA VAL A 74 3.22 -16.55 3.09
C VAL A 74 3.99 -16.38 1.78
N LEU A 75 3.27 -16.18 0.68
CA LEU A 75 3.81 -15.88 -0.65
C LEU A 75 4.00 -14.38 -0.89
N GLY A 76 3.28 -13.56 -0.15
CA GLY A 76 3.39 -12.11 -0.26
C GLY A 76 2.50 -11.40 0.75
N THR A 77 2.78 -10.12 0.94
CA THR A 77 2.08 -9.24 1.88
C THR A 77 1.88 -7.85 1.28
N ALA A 78 0.88 -7.13 1.76
CA ALA A 78 0.66 -5.71 1.53
C ALA A 78 -0.10 -5.13 2.71
N GLN A 79 0.02 -3.82 2.94
CA GLN A 79 -0.72 -3.13 4.00
C GLN A 79 -1.30 -1.81 3.50
N TRP A 80 -2.30 -1.30 4.19
CA TRP A 80 -2.77 0.06 4.04
C TRP A 80 -2.92 0.72 5.40
N THR A 81 -2.78 2.04 5.44
CA THR A 81 -2.94 2.84 6.65
C THR A 81 -3.72 4.10 6.33
N ARG A 82 -4.74 4.40 7.14
CA ARG A 82 -5.55 5.61 7.00
C ARG A 82 -4.76 6.86 7.39
N SER A 83 -4.99 7.96 6.68
CA SER A 83 -4.41 9.25 7.03
C SER A 83 -4.75 9.66 8.48
N GLY A 84 -3.73 10.03 9.25
CA GLY A 84 -3.89 10.51 10.63
C GLY A 84 -4.54 11.89 10.75
N TYR A 85 -4.67 12.63 9.65
CA TYR A 85 -5.31 13.95 9.64
C TYR A 85 -6.82 13.83 9.63
N ARG A 86 -7.51 14.47 10.60
CA ARG A 86 -8.98 14.41 10.74
C ARG A 86 -9.74 14.81 9.47
N THR A 87 -9.21 15.75 8.69
CA THR A 87 -9.81 16.23 7.44
C THR A 87 -9.51 15.35 6.23
N ARG A 88 -8.67 14.32 6.39
CA ARG A 88 -8.24 13.40 5.33
C ARG A 88 -8.56 11.94 5.64
N ARG A 89 -9.57 11.69 6.49
CA ARG A 89 -9.95 10.32 6.90
C ARG A 89 -10.48 9.45 5.74
N VAL A 90 -10.81 10.07 4.62
CA VAL A 90 -11.18 9.38 3.36
C VAL A 90 -9.97 8.90 2.56
N LEU A 91 -8.76 9.30 2.97
CA LEU A 91 -7.50 8.91 2.34
C LEU A 91 -6.83 7.80 3.13
N ALA A 92 -6.25 6.85 2.41
CA ALA A 92 -5.28 5.90 2.95
C ALA A 92 -4.11 5.75 1.99
N GLU A 93 -3.03 5.19 2.51
CA GLU A 93 -1.83 4.86 1.76
C GLU A 93 -1.59 3.36 1.81
N MET A 94 -1.38 2.75 0.64
CA MET A 94 -0.96 1.36 0.50
C MET A 94 0.57 1.32 0.41
N ASP A 95 1.17 0.49 1.23
CA ASP A 95 2.60 0.30 1.24
C ASP A 95 3.02 -1.16 1.47
N ARG A 96 4.33 -1.43 1.49
CA ARG A 96 4.91 -2.76 1.78
C ARG A 96 4.33 -3.88 0.92
N VAL A 97 3.97 -3.60 -0.34
CA VAL A 97 3.60 -4.66 -1.29
C VAL A 97 4.86 -5.47 -1.62
N CYS A 98 4.94 -6.65 -1.06
CA CYS A 98 6.10 -7.53 -1.16
C CYS A 98 5.66 -8.93 -1.58
N VAL A 99 6.34 -9.48 -2.59
CA VAL A 99 6.09 -10.84 -3.09
C VAL A 99 7.39 -11.64 -2.99
N ALA A 100 7.32 -12.79 -2.37
CA ALA A 100 8.44 -13.72 -2.26
C ALA A 100 9.01 -14.03 -3.65
N PRO A 101 10.34 -14.02 -3.86
CA PRO A 101 10.93 -14.21 -5.20
C PRO A 101 10.40 -15.43 -5.97
N PRO A 102 10.20 -16.61 -5.36
CA PRO A 102 9.66 -17.77 -6.06
C PRO A 102 8.20 -17.63 -6.51
N ALA A 103 7.45 -16.70 -5.91
CA ALA A 103 6.02 -16.47 -6.20
C ALA A 103 5.79 -15.31 -7.18
N ARG A 104 6.87 -14.66 -7.65
CA ARG A 104 6.76 -13.59 -8.65
C ARG A 104 6.31 -14.13 -10.00
N GLY A 105 5.54 -13.34 -10.73
CA GLY A 105 4.96 -13.76 -12.01
C GLY A 105 3.73 -14.68 -11.90
N LEU A 106 3.35 -15.12 -10.68
CA LEU A 106 2.18 -15.97 -10.43
C LEU A 106 0.90 -15.18 -10.11
N GLY A 107 0.87 -13.86 -10.31
CA GLY A 107 -0.30 -13.02 -10.04
C GLY A 107 -0.46 -12.60 -8.57
N VAL A 108 0.41 -13.02 -7.66
CA VAL A 108 0.33 -12.72 -6.21
C VAL A 108 0.26 -11.22 -5.93
N GLY A 109 1.07 -10.41 -6.63
CA GLY A 109 1.04 -8.96 -6.46
C GLY A 109 -0.32 -8.36 -6.79
N ARG A 110 -0.99 -8.82 -7.86
CA ARG A 110 -2.34 -8.38 -8.20
C ARG A 110 -3.36 -8.77 -7.15
N MET A 111 -3.30 -10.02 -6.67
CA MET A 111 -4.18 -10.48 -5.58
C MET A 111 -4.06 -9.64 -4.33
N LEU A 112 -2.83 -9.23 -3.95
CA LEU A 112 -2.58 -8.35 -2.82
C LEU A 112 -3.20 -6.97 -3.03
N VAL A 113 -2.97 -6.36 -4.20
CA VAL A 113 -3.53 -5.03 -4.51
C VAL A 113 -5.06 -5.06 -4.50
N ASP A 114 -5.68 -6.08 -5.10
CA ASP A 114 -7.13 -6.23 -5.13
C ASP A 114 -7.69 -6.45 -3.71
N LEU A 115 -7.04 -7.27 -2.88
CA LEU A 115 -7.41 -7.51 -1.49
C LEU A 115 -7.37 -6.24 -0.64
N ILE A 116 -6.24 -5.50 -0.69
CA ILE A 116 -6.05 -4.24 0.05
C ILE A 116 -7.05 -3.18 -0.40
N THR A 117 -7.29 -3.10 -1.70
CA THR A 117 -8.24 -2.14 -2.27
C THR A 117 -9.67 -2.40 -1.78
N GLY A 118 -10.09 -3.66 -1.76
CA GLY A 118 -11.40 -4.06 -1.25
C GLY A 118 -11.55 -3.76 0.24
N ASP A 119 -10.59 -4.18 1.06
CA ASP A 119 -10.62 -3.96 2.50
C ASP A 119 -10.63 -2.45 2.86
N ALA A 120 -9.80 -1.64 2.20
CA ALA A 120 -9.79 -0.19 2.39
C ALA A 120 -11.15 0.44 2.04
N ALA A 121 -11.78 0.01 0.93
CA ALA A 121 -13.11 0.48 0.52
C ALA A 121 -14.18 0.10 1.56
N ASP A 122 -14.16 -1.12 2.09
CA ASP A 122 -15.09 -1.59 3.12
C ASP A 122 -14.95 -0.78 4.43
N HIS A 123 -13.76 -0.22 4.69
CA HIS A 123 -13.50 0.70 5.79
C HIS A 123 -13.77 2.17 5.46
N GLY A 124 -14.38 2.48 4.31
CA GLY A 124 -14.79 3.85 3.94
C GLY A 124 -13.65 4.73 3.44
N ILE A 125 -12.57 4.14 2.93
CA ILE A 125 -11.55 4.88 2.17
C ILE A 125 -12.10 5.18 0.79
N GLU A 126 -12.06 6.45 0.38
CA GLU A 126 -12.53 6.90 -0.94
C GLU A 126 -11.37 7.04 -1.93
N LEU A 127 -10.16 7.27 -1.43
CA LEU A 127 -8.96 7.47 -2.24
C LEU A 127 -7.78 6.72 -1.61
N LEU A 128 -7.25 5.74 -2.33
CA LEU A 128 -6.07 4.97 -1.93
C LEU A 128 -4.85 5.46 -2.71
N GLY A 129 -3.84 5.94 -1.98
CA GLY A 129 -2.57 6.39 -2.53
C GLY A 129 -1.48 5.34 -2.38
N LEU A 130 -0.41 5.51 -3.13
CA LEU A 130 0.87 4.81 -2.92
C LEU A 130 2.03 5.65 -3.48
N GLU A 131 3.21 5.37 -2.97
CA GLU A 131 4.46 5.88 -3.49
C GLU A 131 5.31 4.71 -4.03
N VAL A 132 5.90 4.90 -5.21
CA VAL A 132 6.75 3.88 -5.81
C VAL A 132 8.04 4.50 -6.36
N ARG A 133 9.17 3.83 -6.11
CA ARG A 133 10.46 4.27 -6.64
C ARG A 133 10.42 4.22 -8.18
N GLY A 134 10.82 5.32 -8.83
CA GLY A 134 10.65 5.54 -10.27
C GLY A 134 11.29 4.49 -11.18
N ASN A 135 12.35 3.82 -10.72
CA ASN A 135 12.98 2.73 -11.45
C ASN A 135 12.34 1.34 -11.21
N ASN A 136 11.29 1.25 -10.37
CA ASN A 136 10.54 0.02 -10.17
C ASN A 136 9.41 -0.13 -11.21
N HIS A 137 9.81 -0.28 -12.47
CA HIS A 137 8.87 -0.34 -13.60
C HIS A 137 7.86 -1.48 -13.49
N GLY A 138 8.26 -2.62 -12.88
CA GLY A 138 7.37 -3.76 -12.67
C GLY A 138 6.23 -3.45 -11.70
N ALA A 139 6.52 -2.77 -10.58
CA ALA A 139 5.50 -2.35 -9.63
C ALA A 139 4.59 -1.27 -10.22
N ILE A 140 5.16 -0.27 -10.93
CA ILE A 140 4.38 0.77 -11.59
C ILE A 140 3.39 0.15 -12.58
N ALA A 141 3.83 -0.77 -13.45
CA ALA A 141 2.95 -1.46 -14.41
C ALA A 141 1.87 -2.30 -13.70
N LEU A 142 2.19 -2.95 -12.58
CA LEU A 142 1.21 -3.66 -11.76
C LEU A 142 0.13 -2.71 -11.25
N TYR A 143 0.51 -1.58 -10.65
CA TYR A 143 -0.44 -0.62 -10.10
C TYR A 143 -1.31 0.02 -11.19
N GLU A 144 -0.74 0.38 -12.34
CA GLU A 144 -1.50 0.86 -13.50
C GLU A 144 -2.53 -0.18 -13.97
N ALA A 145 -2.14 -1.46 -14.07
CA ALA A 145 -3.05 -2.56 -14.42
C ALA A 145 -4.13 -2.82 -13.35
N CYS A 146 -3.92 -2.38 -12.11
CA CYS A 146 -4.89 -2.41 -11.01
C CYS A 146 -5.71 -1.10 -10.89
N GLY A 147 -5.62 -0.18 -11.86
CA GLY A 147 -6.43 1.03 -11.91
C GLY A 147 -5.88 2.21 -11.10
N PHE A 148 -4.63 2.17 -10.68
CA PHE A 148 -3.95 3.34 -10.13
C PHE A 148 -3.46 4.25 -11.27
N HIS A 149 -3.54 5.56 -11.05
CA HIS A 149 -3.08 6.58 -11.98
C HIS A 149 -1.94 7.38 -11.37
N ARG A 150 -0.94 7.74 -12.16
CA ARG A 150 0.13 8.64 -11.73
C ARG A 150 -0.45 10.04 -11.52
N THR A 151 -0.20 10.60 -10.34
CA THR A 151 -0.70 11.92 -9.94
C THR A 151 0.41 12.91 -9.62
N GLY A 152 1.65 12.43 -9.52
CA GLY A 152 2.79 13.29 -9.28
C GLY A 152 4.12 12.57 -9.40
N LEU A 153 5.20 13.38 -9.36
CA LEU A 153 6.58 12.94 -9.35
C LEU A 153 7.35 13.81 -8.36
N ILE A 154 8.14 13.19 -7.49
CA ILE A 154 9.11 13.90 -6.64
C ILE A 154 10.51 13.50 -7.12
N PRO A 155 11.24 14.42 -7.78
CA PRO A 155 12.54 14.07 -8.33
C PRO A 155 13.58 13.86 -7.23
N ASN A 156 14.45 12.87 -7.40
CA ASN A 156 15.59 12.56 -6.52
C ASN A 156 15.23 12.34 -5.04
N ALA A 157 13.98 11.91 -4.74
CA ALA A 157 13.45 11.81 -3.38
C ALA A 157 13.93 10.57 -2.61
N VAL A 158 14.42 9.54 -3.30
CA VAL A 158 14.94 8.32 -2.67
C VAL A 158 16.45 8.27 -2.83
N ALA A 159 17.15 8.14 -1.70
CA ALA A 159 18.58 7.94 -1.64
C ALA A 159 18.89 6.47 -1.31
N VAL A 160 19.66 5.80 -2.18
CA VAL A 160 20.21 4.47 -1.93
C VAL A 160 21.70 4.57 -2.19
N GLU A 161 22.50 4.49 -1.15
CA GLU A 161 23.95 4.74 -1.21
C GLU A 161 24.25 6.08 -1.90
N THR A 162 24.93 6.06 -3.06
CA THR A 162 25.23 7.25 -3.86
C THR A 162 24.13 7.62 -4.86
N ASP A 163 23.25 6.70 -5.14
CA ASP A 163 22.20 6.86 -6.14
C ASP A 163 20.99 7.65 -5.62
N ARG A 164 20.34 8.32 -6.54
CA ARG A 164 19.07 9.05 -6.30
C ARG A 164 18.04 8.57 -7.29
N TYR A 165 16.82 8.37 -6.78
CA TYR A 165 15.69 7.94 -7.58
C TYR A 165 14.51 8.85 -7.34
N ASP A 166 13.69 9.03 -8.36
CA ASP A 166 12.41 9.71 -8.26
C ASP A 166 11.43 8.86 -7.48
N VAL A 167 10.43 9.52 -6.86
CA VAL A 167 9.22 8.88 -6.34
C VAL A 167 8.06 9.23 -7.27
N VAL A 168 7.38 8.20 -7.78
CA VAL A 168 6.12 8.34 -8.51
C VAL A 168 4.97 8.21 -7.52
N LEU A 169 4.11 9.23 -7.46
CA LEU A 169 2.90 9.23 -6.66
C LEU A 169 1.76 8.67 -7.51
N MET A 170 1.03 7.69 -6.98
CA MET A 170 -0.10 7.09 -7.68
C MET A 170 -1.32 7.03 -6.76
N HIS A 171 -2.52 7.19 -7.34
CA HIS A 171 -3.79 7.11 -6.62
C HIS A 171 -4.82 6.29 -7.40
N ARG A 172 -5.73 5.67 -6.64
CA ARG A 172 -6.92 5.03 -7.16
C ARG A 172 -8.14 5.49 -6.37
N GLU A 173 -9.18 5.95 -7.06
CA GLU A 173 -10.49 6.21 -6.45
C GLU A 173 -11.20 4.89 -6.18
N LEU A 174 -11.70 4.69 -4.95
CA LEU A 174 -12.41 3.49 -4.52
C LEU A 174 -13.93 3.68 -4.56
N GLY A 175 -14.37 4.92 -4.81
CA GLY A 175 -15.77 5.30 -4.76
C GLY A 175 -16.20 5.80 -3.38
N ARG A 176 -17.33 6.48 -3.35
CA ARG A 176 -17.95 6.94 -2.10
C ARG A 176 -18.93 5.90 -1.62
N PRO A 177 -19.04 5.64 -0.31
CA PRO A 177 -20.15 4.90 0.23
C PRO A 177 -21.48 5.51 -0.26
N ALA A 178 -22.47 4.69 -0.61
CA ALA A 178 -23.73 5.12 -1.24
C ALA A 178 -24.47 6.22 -0.48
N ASP A 179 -24.21 6.41 0.79
CA ASP A 179 -24.84 7.39 1.68
C ASP A 179 -24.07 8.72 1.84
N ALA A 180 -22.84 8.82 1.31
CA ALA A 180 -22.04 10.03 1.41
C ALA A 180 -22.38 11.02 0.28
N ARG A 181 -23.59 11.59 0.29
CA ARG A 181 -23.96 12.73 -0.56
C ARG A 181 -23.30 14.01 -0.04
N LEU A 182 -22.05 14.25 -0.39
CA LEU A 182 -21.41 15.52 -0.20
C LEU A 182 -21.64 16.38 -1.45
N ASN A 183 -22.26 17.54 -1.27
CA ASN A 183 -22.39 18.58 -2.29
C ASN A 183 -21.02 18.92 -2.90
N GLY A 184 -20.89 18.66 -4.19
CA GLY A 184 -19.96 19.27 -5.12
C GLY A 184 -18.51 19.42 -4.65
N SER A 185 -17.65 18.49 -5.02
CA SER A 185 -16.21 18.76 -5.07
C SER A 185 -15.96 19.85 -6.13
N LYS A 186 -15.53 21.03 -5.69
CA LYS A 186 -15.04 22.05 -6.63
C LYS A 186 -13.66 21.60 -7.12
N PRO A 187 -13.45 21.39 -8.43
CA PRO A 187 -12.12 21.09 -8.94
C PRO A 187 -11.19 22.27 -8.65
N PHE A 188 -9.96 21.95 -8.26
CA PHE A 188 -8.90 22.93 -8.10
C PHE A 188 -8.69 23.64 -9.46
N GLY A 189 -8.91 24.95 -9.52
CA GLY A 189 -8.72 25.75 -10.73
C GLY A 189 -10.00 26.26 -11.43
N ALA A 190 -11.19 25.91 -10.97
CA ALA A 190 -12.42 26.55 -11.45
C ALA A 190 -12.70 27.88 -10.69
N GLY A 191 -11.69 28.69 -10.50
CA GLY A 191 -11.72 29.92 -9.75
C GLY A 191 -11.16 31.09 -10.54
N SER A 192 -12.08 31.92 -11.06
CA SER A 192 -11.92 33.36 -11.26
C SER A 192 -11.07 33.85 -12.42
N SER A 193 -11.66 33.86 -13.61
CA SER A 193 -11.41 34.89 -14.60
C SER A 193 -12.22 36.17 -14.24
N ALA A 194 -11.89 36.81 -13.11
CA ALA A 194 -12.47 38.07 -12.69
C ALA A 194 -11.42 39.05 -12.15
N LEU A 195 -10.37 39.28 -12.93
CA LEU A 195 -9.58 40.49 -12.84
C LEU A 195 -9.70 41.20 -14.20
N ARG A 196 -10.86 41.80 -14.44
CA ARG A 196 -11.03 42.81 -15.45
C ARG A 196 -11.07 44.18 -14.76
N ARG A 197 -10.06 44.98 -15.14
CA ARG A 197 -10.07 46.43 -15.28
C ARG A 197 -10.52 47.26 -14.05
N MET A 198 -9.55 47.85 -13.39
CA MET A 198 -9.46 49.32 -13.24
C MET A 198 -8.01 49.72 -13.30
#